data_f7eb2785af1e9dcaa83bcc47b0a0da6a
#
_entry.id   f7eb2785af1e9dcaa83bcc47b0a0da6a
#
_cell.length_a   1.000
_cell.length_b   1.000
_cell.length_c   1.000
_cell.angle_alpha   90.00
_cell.angle_beta   90.00
_cell.angle_gamma   90.00
#
_symmetry.space_group_name_H-M   'P 1'
#
loop_
_entity.id
_entity.type
_entity.pdbx_description
1 polymer ?
#
loop_
_entity_poly.entity_id
_entity_poly.type
_entity_poly.pdbx_seq_one_letter_code
_entity_poly.pdbx_strand_id
1 'polypeptide(L)'
;VLKSDNGSAFLSADFAAWLARWRIVSLLSPVRMPRYNGACEAGIGAAKRRTEIIAAQHGRDDHWSADDLYAAQLWANEASYPGGFSAGTPASRFTQRTAITENERDTFRALVLQYEQSYNDAACTAGDALTDRLFAVHHRRAVRQTLVELGYLDITRRSIPQPLHAAKCARIT
;
A
#
# COMPACT_ATOMS: atom_id res chain seq x y z
N VAL A 1 1.80 -6.93 -7.42
CA VAL A 1 2.41 -5.61 -7.23
C VAL A 1 2.99 -5.51 -5.83
N LEU A 2 4.22 -5.06 -5.70
CA LEU A 2 4.82 -4.69 -4.43
C LEU A 2 5.02 -3.18 -4.39
N LYS A 3 4.35 -2.53 -3.44
CA LYS A 3 4.49 -1.11 -3.19
C LYS A 3 5.54 -0.88 -2.10
N SER A 4 6.51 -0.01 -2.36
CA SER A 4 7.55 0.37 -1.39
C SER A 4 7.82 1.88 -1.42
N ASP A 5 8.58 2.35 -0.45
CA ASP A 5 9.21 3.67 -0.50
C ASP A 5 10.48 3.63 -1.37
N ASN A 6 11.20 4.75 -1.41
CA ASN A 6 12.44 4.88 -2.17
C ASN A 6 13.68 4.59 -1.30
N GLY A 7 13.57 3.76 -0.27
CA GLY A 7 14.71 3.33 0.54
C GLY A 7 15.73 2.57 -0.31
N SER A 8 17.02 2.72 0.02
CA SER A 8 18.12 2.12 -0.77
C SER A 8 18.00 0.61 -0.94
N ALA A 9 17.47 -0.10 0.04
CA ALA A 9 17.21 -1.54 -0.05
C ALA A 9 16.24 -1.89 -1.18
N PHE A 10 15.19 -1.08 -1.39
CA PHE A 10 14.18 -1.29 -2.44
C PHE A 10 14.62 -0.83 -3.83
N LEU A 11 15.70 -0.05 -3.90
CA LEU A 11 16.31 0.42 -5.16
C LEU A 11 17.51 -0.43 -5.57
N SER A 12 17.89 -1.43 -4.79
CA SER A 12 19.04 -2.27 -5.07
C SER A 12 18.80 -3.18 -6.30
N ALA A 13 19.88 -3.49 -7.02
CA ALA A 13 19.83 -4.41 -8.16
C ALA A 13 19.39 -5.83 -7.73
N ASP A 14 19.83 -6.28 -6.56
CA ASP A 14 19.44 -7.59 -6.01
C ASP A 14 17.95 -7.67 -5.76
N PHE A 15 17.37 -6.61 -5.20
CA PHE A 15 15.92 -6.56 -4.97
C PHE A 15 15.14 -6.51 -6.29
N ALA A 16 15.62 -5.76 -7.28
CA ALA A 16 15.02 -5.73 -8.60
C ALA A 16 15.09 -7.11 -9.29
N ALA A 17 16.22 -7.81 -9.20
CA ALA A 17 16.37 -9.17 -9.70
C ALA A 17 15.43 -10.16 -9.00
N TRP A 18 15.28 -10.03 -7.67
CA TRP A 18 14.34 -10.84 -6.90
C TRP A 18 12.90 -10.61 -7.36
N LEU A 19 12.46 -9.35 -7.52
CA LEU A 19 11.13 -9.03 -8.02
C LEU A 19 10.88 -9.60 -9.42
N ALA A 20 11.89 -9.49 -10.32
CA ALA A 20 11.81 -10.02 -11.67
C ALA A 20 11.65 -11.55 -11.67
N ARG A 21 12.42 -12.26 -10.83
CA ARG A 21 12.33 -13.72 -10.67
C ARG A 21 10.92 -14.16 -10.27
N TRP A 22 10.27 -13.41 -9.38
CA TRP A 22 8.92 -13.71 -8.91
C TRP A 22 7.82 -13.04 -9.74
N ARG A 23 8.17 -12.40 -10.85
CA ARG A 23 7.24 -11.68 -11.75
C ARG A 23 6.39 -10.66 -10.99
N ILE A 24 7.00 -9.97 -10.03
CA ILE A 24 6.34 -8.96 -9.21
C ILE A 24 6.61 -7.58 -9.81
N VAL A 25 5.54 -6.82 -10.09
CA VAL A 25 5.66 -5.43 -10.53
C VAL A 25 5.98 -4.55 -9.32
N SER A 26 7.07 -3.77 -9.40
CA SER A 26 7.43 -2.79 -8.38
C SER A 26 6.61 -1.51 -8.54
N LEU A 27 6.17 -0.94 -7.43
CA LEU A 27 5.46 0.35 -7.39
C LEU A 27 6.11 1.24 -6.33
N LEU A 28 7.02 2.10 -6.78
CA LEU A 28 7.70 3.05 -5.90
C LEU A 28 6.77 4.22 -5.55
N SER A 29 6.81 4.63 -4.30
CA SER A 29 6.11 5.81 -3.81
C SER A 29 6.63 7.07 -4.50
N PRO A 30 5.77 8.05 -4.84
CA PRO A 30 6.24 9.33 -5.34
C PRO A 30 7.16 10.01 -4.33
N VAL A 31 8.22 10.64 -4.82
CA VAL A 31 9.16 11.38 -3.97
C VAL A 31 8.43 12.49 -3.22
N ARG A 32 8.72 12.66 -1.94
CA ARG A 32 8.14 13.68 -1.05
C ARG A 32 6.61 13.58 -0.87
N MET A 33 6.07 12.37 -0.96
CA MET A 33 4.63 12.12 -0.77
C MET A 33 4.37 11.12 0.36
N PRO A 34 4.56 11.50 1.65
CA PRO A 34 4.41 10.59 2.81
C PRO A 34 3.04 9.90 2.84
N ARG A 35 1.98 10.61 2.52
CA ARG A 35 0.60 10.07 2.47
C ARG A 35 0.44 8.84 1.58
N TYR A 36 1.36 8.63 0.64
CA TYR A 36 1.33 7.46 -0.23
C TYR A 36 1.56 6.16 0.54
N ASN A 37 2.30 6.19 1.64
CA ASN A 37 2.61 5.04 2.50
C ASN A 37 1.82 5.03 3.82
N GLY A 38 0.86 5.94 4.01
CA GLY A 38 0.12 6.12 5.26
C GLY A 38 -0.52 4.84 5.80
N ALA A 39 -0.99 3.93 4.95
CA ALA A 39 -1.54 2.63 5.40
C ALA A 39 -0.45 1.73 6.02
N CYS A 40 0.76 1.72 5.45
CA CYS A 40 1.90 0.98 5.99
C CYS A 40 2.35 1.58 7.33
N GLU A 41 2.46 2.91 7.40
CA GLU A 41 2.83 3.63 8.63
C GLU A 41 1.81 3.38 9.76
N ALA A 42 0.52 3.42 9.44
CA ALA A 42 -0.55 3.08 10.39
C ALA A 42 -0.45 1.63 10.87
N GLY A 43 -0.14 0.69 9.98
CA GLY A 43 0.10 -0.72 10.31
C GLY A 43 1.28 -0.92 11.25
N ILE A 44 2.41 -0.27 10.96
CA ILE A 44 3.61 -0.28 11.83
C ILE A 44 3.28 0.32 13.20
N GLY A 45 2.59 1.45 13.25
CA GLY A 45 2.16 2.08 14.50
C GLY A 45 1.23 1.19 15.33
N ALA A 46 0.31 0.48 14.68
CA ALA A 46 -0.56 -0.48 15.34
C ALA A 46 0.20 -1.70 15.88
N ALA A 47 1.19 -2.22 15.14
CA ALA A 47 2.05 -3.31 15.59
C ALA A 47 2.86 -2.91 16.82
N LYS A 48 3.56 -1.77 16.76
CA LYS A 48 4.32 -1.22 17.90
C LYS A 48 3.46 -1.11 19.15
N ARG A 49 2.28 -0.50 19.04
CA ARG A 49 1.38 -0.32 20.20
C ARG A 49 0.94 -1.65 20.81
N ARG A 50 0.64 -2.66 20.00
CA ARG A 50 0.31 -3.99 20.51
C ARG A 50 1.49 -4.64 21.23
N THR A 51 2.70 -4.50 20.67
CA THR A 51 3.93 -5.01 21.29
C THR A 51 4.18 -4.36 22.66
N GLU A 52 4.01 -3.04 22.74
CA GLU A 52 4.13 -2.29 24.01
C GLU A 52 3.10 -2.75 25.05
N ILE A 53 1.85 -2.96 24.66
CA ILE A 53 0.80 -3.48 25.56
C ILE A 53 1.18 -4.87 26.10
N ILE A 54 1.67 -5.77 25.25
CA ILE A 54 2.07 -7.12 25.67
C ILE A 54 3.31 -7.05 26.59
N ALA A 55 4.29 -6.24 26.26
CA ALA A 55 5.48 -6.05 27.10
C ALA A 55 5.09 -5.53 28.50
N ALA A 56 4.19 -4.54 28.57
CA ALA A 56 3.67 -4.02 29.83
C ALA A 56 2.93 -5.11 30.65
N GLN A 57 2.13 -5.97 30.03
CA GLN A 57 1.49 -7.11 30.70
C GLN A 57 2.50 -8.08 31.31
N HIS A 58 3.72 -8.12 30.79
CA HIS A 58 4.83 -8.92 31.32
C HIS A 58 5.76 -8.11 32.25
N GLY A 59 5.36 -6.91 32.70
CA GLY A 59 6.13 -6.05 33.59
C GLY A 59 7.33 -5.37 32.93
N ARG A 60 7.30 -5.17 31.61
CA ARG A 60 8.34 -4.51 30.82
C ARG A 60 7.78 -3.24 30.16
N ASP A 61 7.58 -2.18 30.95
CA ASP A 61 6.94 -0.94 30.47
C ASP A 61 7.86 -0.08 29.59
N ASP A 62 9.17 -0.26 29.69
CA ASP A 62 10.20 0.57 29.05
C ASP A 62 10.90 -0.11 27.86
N HIS A 63 10.69 -1.41 27.68
CA HIS A 63 11.31 -2.18 26.60
C HIS A 63 10.47 -3.40 26.23
N TRP A 64 10.66 -3.88 25.03
CA TRP A 64 9.98 -5.09 24.52
C TRP A 64 11.00 -6.08 23.92
N SER A 65 10.65 -7.34 23.91
CA SER A 65 11.42 -8.46 23.37
C SER A 65 10.88 -8.91 22.00
N ALA A 66 11.63 -9.79 21.34
CA ALA A 66 11.16 -10.45 20.13
C ALA A 66 9.88 -11.29 20.37
N ASP A 67 9.75 -11.89 21.57
CA ASP A 67 8.58 -12.69 21.95
C ASP A 67 7.33 -11.82 22.08
N ASP A 68 7.46 -10.59 22.60
CA ASP A 68 6.34 -9.63 22.67
C ASP A 68 5.89 -9.21 21.28
N LEU A 69 6.84 -9.01 20.37
CA LEU A 69 6.53 -8.70 18.98
C LEU A 69 5.82 -9.88 18.28
N TYR A 70 6.28 -11.11 18.52
CA TYR A 70 5.67 -12.32 18.00
C TYR A 70 4.25 -12.52 18.53
N ALA A 71 4.06 -12.34 19.84
CA ALA A 71 2.74 -12.40 20.46
C ALA A 71 1.80 -11.31 19.93
N ALA A 72 2.31 -10.09 19.69
CA ALA A 72 1.55 -9.02 19.04
C ALA A 72 1.13 -9.36 17.62
N GLN A 73 1.99 -10.03 16.87
CA GLN A 73 1.70 -10.51 15.53
C GLN A 73 0.60 -11.59 15.55
N LEU A 74 0.69 -12.57 16.45
CA LEU A 74 -0.35 -13.60 16.62
C LEU A 74 -1.69 -12.95 16.99
N TRP A 75 -1.69 -12.06 17.98
CA TRP A 75 -2.90 -11.35 18.37
C TRP A 75 -3.52 -10.59 17.18
N ALA A 76 -2.71 -9.86 16.42
CA ALA A 76 -3.19 -9.10 15.28
C ALA A 76 -3.80 -9.99 14.18
N ASN A 77 -3.22 -11.17 13.95
CA ASN A 77 -3.62 -12.03 12.84
C ASN A 77 -4.72 -13.03 13.20
N GLU A 78 -4.73 -13.54 14.42
CA GLU A 78 -5.57 -14.69 14.81
C GLU A 78 -6.70 -14.31 15.77
N ALA A 79 -6.54 -13.25 16.55
CA ALA A 79 -7.49 -12.88 17.59
C ALA A 79 -8.17 -11.51 17.36
N SER A 80 -7.77 -10.72 16.35
CA SER A 80 -8.42 -9.46 16.04
C SER A 80 -9.36 -9.54 14.86
N TYR A 81 -10.40 -8.70 14.86
CA TYR A 81 -11.45 -8.65 13.84
C TYR A 81 -11.58 -7.23 13.28
N PRO A 82 -10.60 -6.74 12.49
CA PRO A 82 -10.60 -5.34 12.02
C PRO A 82 -11.78 -5.00 11.10
N GLY A 83 -12.45 -6.01 10.52
CA GLY A 83 -13.66 -5.84 9.71
C GLY A 83 -14.95 -6.26 10.42
N GLY A 84 -14.90 -6.48 11.76
CA GLY A 84 -15.99 -7.05 12.54
C GLY A 84 -15.96 -8.59 12.54
N PHE A 85 -16.70 -9.20 13.48
CA PHE A 85 -16.70 -10.66 13.65
C PHE A 85 -17.10 -11.44 12.40
N SER A 86 -18.05 -10.93 11.62
CA SER A 86 -18.51 -11.56 10.37
C SER A 86 -17.45 -11.61 9.28
N ALA A 87 -16.47 -10.72 9.33
CA ALA A 87 -15.40 -10.67 8.33
C ALA A 87 -14.28 -11.68 8.60
N GLY A 88 -14.28 -12.35 9.77
CA GLY A 88 -13.21 -13.23 10.19
C GLY A 88 -11.92 -12.54 10.57
N THR A 89 -10.93 -13.32 11.01
CA THR A 89 -9.60 -12.83 11.36
C THR A 89 -8.73 -12.62 10.11
N PRO A 90 -7.67 -11.78 10.16
CA PRO A 90 -6.71 -11.67 9.06
C PRO A 90 -6.11 -13.02 8.63
N ALA A 91 -5.79 -13.90 9.57
CA ALA A 91 -5.26 -15.23 9.27
C ALA A 91 -6.28 -16.09 8.51
N SER A 92 -7.53 -16.16 8.97
CA SER A 92 -8.57 -16.93 8.29
C SER A 92 -8.85 -16.40 6.87
N ARG A 93 -8.85 -15.07 6.69
CA ARG A 93 -9.00 -14.45 5.37
C ARG A 93 -7.80 -14.71 4.45
N PHE A 94 -6.60 -14.78 5.03
CA PHE A 94 -5.39 -15.07 4.25
C PHE A 94 -5.39 -16.50 3.73
N THR A 95 -5.77 -17.48 4.56
CA THR A 95 -5.83 -18.90 4.16
C THR A 95 -6.92 -19.20 3.12
N GLN A 96 -7.96 -18.36 3.06
CA GLN A 96 -9.05 -18.47 2.08
C GLN A 96 -8.70 -17.85 0.71
N ARG A 97 -7.54 -17.20 0.59
CA ARG A 97 -7.14 -16.58 -0.69
C ARG A 97 -6.78 -17.65 -1.71
N THR A 98 -7.28 -17.46 -2.91
CA THR A 98 -6.77 -18.17 -4.08
C THR A 98 -5.38 -17.63 -4.44
N ALA A 99 -4.42 -18.54 -4.61
CA ALA A 99 -3.08 -18.15 -5.04
C ALA A 99 -3.13 -17.59 -6.47
N ILE A 100 -2.46 -16.44 -6.68
CA ILE A 100 -2.31 -15.86 -8.02
C ILE A 100 -1.38 -16.76 -8.85
N THR A 101 -1.86 -17.23 -9.98
CA THR A 101 -1.12 -18.09 -10.91
C THR A 101 0.00 -17.33 -11.64
N GLU A 102 0.92 -18.05 -12.23
CA GLU A 102 1.97 -17.44 -13.08
C GLU A 102 1.36 -16.75 -14.30
N ASN A 103 0.35 -17.35 -14.93
CA ASN A 103 -0.33 -16.77 -16.09
C ASN A 103 -1.02 -15.43 -15.75
N GLU A 104 -1.68 -15.35 -14.59
CA GLU A 104 -2.26 -14.08 -14.12
C GLU A 104 -1.19 -13.01 -13.90
N ARG A 105 -0.03 -13.38 -13.39
CA ARG A 105 1.11 -12.45 -13.21
C ARG A 105 1.65 -11.97 -14.55
N ASP A 106 1.77 -12.85 -15.54
CA ASP A 106 2.25 -12.50 -16.87
C ASP A 106 1.23 -11.62 -17.61
N THR A 107 -0.06 -11.95 -17.53
CA THR A 107 -1.15 -11.11 -18.06
C THR A 107 -1.13 -9.71 -17.43
N PHE A 108 -0.97 -9.64 -16.10
CA PHE A 108 -0.87 -8.36 -15.40
C PHE A 108 0.31 -7.52 -15.90
N ARG A 109 1.49 -8.13 -16.03
CA ARG A 109 2.69 -7.43 -16.52
C ARG A 109 2.54 -6.95 -17.95
N ALA A 110 1.98 -7.77 -18.82
CA ALA A 110 1.74 -7.41 -20.22
C ALA A 110 0.80 -6.19 -20.33
N LEU A 111 -0.28 -6.17 -19.58
CA LEU A 111 -1.22 -5.03 -19.53
C LEU A 111 -0.57 -3.76 -18.98
N VAL A 112 0.26 -3.87 -17.92
CA VAL A 112 1.00 -2.71 -17.40
C VAL A 112 1.90 -2.13 -18.50
N LEU A 113 2.68 -2.95 -19.19
CA LEU A 113 3.55 -2.49 -20.28
C LEU A 113 2.76 -1.86 -21.43
N GLN A 114 1.63 -2.44 -21.80
CA GLN A 114 0.74 -1.90 -22.85
C GLN A 114 0.23 -0.50 -22.46
N TYR A 115 -0.22 -0.30 -21.23
CA TYR A 115 -0.67 1.00 -20.75
C TYR A 115 0.47 2.02 -20.67
N GLU A 116 1.65 1.61 -20.18
CA GLU A 116 2.84 2.48 -20.16
C GLU A 116 3.17 2.98 -21.57
N GLN A 117 3.22 2.08 -22.54
CA GLN A 117 3.49 2.44 -23.91
C GLN A 117 2.44 3.43 -24.44
N SER A 118 1.17 3.14 -24.24
CA SER A 118 0.08 4.04 -24.66
C SER A 118 0.20 5.44 -24.06
N TYR A 119 0.56 5.56 -22.78
CA TYR A 119 0.73 6.86 -22.14
C TYR A 119 1.97 7.60 -22.64
N ASN A 120 3.07 6.88 -22.91
CA ASN A 120 4.29 7.46 -23.47
C ASN A 120 4.05 7.97 -24.89
N ASP A 121 3.38 7.19 -25.73
CA ASP A 121 3.04 7.57 -27.10
C ASP A 121 2.13 8.81 -27.15
N ALA A 122 1.14 8.86 -26.26
CA ALA A 122 0.27 10.03 -26.13
C ALA A 122 1.04 11.29 -25.70
N ALA A 123 1.98 11.16 -24.78
CA ALA A 123 2.84 12.26 -24.33
C ALA A 123 3.77 12.75 -25.47
N CYS A 124 4.39 11.82 -26.19
CA CYS A 124 5.21 12.16 -27.37
C CYS A 124 4.39 12.90 -28.45
N THR A 125 3.16 12.45 -28.71
CA THR A 125 2.25 13.08 -29.66
C THR A 125 1.86 14.50 -29.23
N ALA A 126 1.75 14.73 -27.92
CA ALA A 126 1.49 16.06 -27.33
C ALA A 126 2.73 16.96 -27.30
N GLY A 127 3.91 16.46 -27.67
CA GLY A 127 5.18 17.20 -27.63
C GLY A 127 5.86 17.23 -26.28
N ASP A 128 5.41 16.42 -25.32
CA ASP A 128 6.03 16.32 -24.00
C ASP A 128 7.36 15.57 -24.05
N ALA A 129 8.39 16.08 -23.34
CA ALA A 129 9.63 15.35 -23.17
C ALA A 129 9.46 14.21 -22.16
N LEU A 130 9.81 12.98 -22.56
CA LEU A 130 9.79 11.81 -21.68
C LEU A 130 10.95 11.88 -20.68
N THR A 131 10.67 12.40 -19.50
CA THR A 131 11.60 12.44 -18.37
C THR A 131 11.40 11.24 -17.45
N ASP A 132 12.40 10.89 -16.62
CA ASP A 132 12.26 9.83 -15.58
C ASP A 132 11.07 10.06 -14.67
N ARG A 133 10.77 11.33 -14.37
CA ARG A 133 9.60 11.70 -13.57
C ARG A 133 8.30 11.36 -14.30
N LEU A 134 8.21 11.61 -15.58
CA LEU A 134 7.03 11.32 -16.40
C LEU A 134 6.84 9.81 -16.55
N PHE A 135 7.91 9.07 -16.83
CA PHE A 135 7.89 7.60 -16.84
C PHE A 135 7.37 7.04 -15.51
N ALA A 136 7.85 7.53 -14.37
CA ALA A 136 7.36 7.08 -13.07
C ALA A 136 5.87 7.43 -12.82
N VAL A 137 5.36 8.52 -13.39
CA VAL A 137 3.93 8.87 -13.36
C VAL A 137 3.13 7.88 -14.22
N HIS A 138 3.57 7.62 -15.45
CA HIS A 138 2.93 6.70 -16.38
C HIS A 138 2.91 5.27 -15.82
N HIS A 139 4.01 4.81 -15.26
CA HIS A 139 4.08 3.51 -14.59
C HIS A 139 3.03 3.38 -13.48
N ARG A 140 2.96 4.34 -12.55
CA ARG A 140 1.94 4.32 -11.47
C ARG A 140 0.50 4.34 -12.01
N ARG A 141 0.27 5.09 -13.09
CA ARG A 141 -1.02 5.15 -13.74
C ARG A 141 -1.38 3.83 -14.41
N ALA A 142 -0.44 3.22 -15.13
CA ALA A 142 -0.58 1.92 -15.78
C ALA A 142 -0.90 0.80 -14.77
N VAL A 143 -0.10 0.69 -13.71
CA VAL A 143 -0.33 -0.28 -12.62
C VAL A 143 -1.72 -0.12 -12.03
N ARG A 144 -2.13 1.13 -11.73
CA ARG A 144 -3.46 1.40 -11.17
C ARG A 144 -4.57 1.02 -12.14
N GLN A 145 -4.43 1.36 -13.42
CA GLN A 145 -5.42 1.03 -14.46
C GLN A 145 -5.58 -0.47 -14.59
N THR A 146 -4.47 -1.21 -14.66
CA THR A 146 -4.46 -2.67 -14.74
C THR A 146 -5.10 -3.32 -13.51
N LEU A 147 -4.83 -2.81 -12.30
CA LEU A 147 -5.46 -3.32 -11.08
C LEU A 147 -6.98 -3.15 -11.09
N VAL A 148 -7.48 -2.03 -11.61
CA VAL A 148 -8.92 -1.78 -11.73
C VAL A 148 -9.54 -2.68 -12.79
N GLU A 149 -8.93 -2.79 -13.97
CA GLU A 149 -9.43 -3.58 -15.08
C GLU A 149 -9.54 -5.07 -14.74
N LEU A 150 -8.55 -5.60 -14.03
CA LEU A 150 -8.56 -7.00 -13.58
C LEU A 150 -9.37 -7.24 -12.30
N GLY A 151 -10.06 -6.23 -11.77
CA GLY A 151 -10.90 -6.36 -10.58
C GLY A 151 -10.15 -6.52 -9.27
N TYR A 152 -8.83 -6.22 -9.23
CA TYR A 152 -8.03 -6.28 -8.00
C TYR A 152 -8.12 -5.01 -7.17
N LEU A 153 -8.66 -3.92 -7.72
CA LEU A 153 -8.76 -2.63 -7.06
C LEU A 153 -10.08 -1.93 -7.41
N ASP A 154 -10.89 -1.66 -6.39
CA ASP A 154 -12.03 -0.78 -6.48
C ASP A 154 -11.69 0.63 -6.01
N ILE A 155 -12.00 1.63 -6.84
CA ILE A 155 -11.75 3.03 -6.48
C ILE A 155 -13.08 3.71 -6.17
N THR A 156 -13.34 3.91 -4.89
CA THR A 156 -14.47 4.71 -4.42
C THR A 156 -14.02 6.13 -4.10
N ARG A 157 -14.65 7.12 -4.71
CA ARG A 157 -14.45 8.52 -4.36
C ARG A 157 -15.54 8.92 -3.37
N ARG A 158 -15.15 9.24 -2.14
CA ARG A 158 -16.05 9.91 -1.18
C ARG A 158 -15.74 11.39 -1.21
N SER A 159 -16.74 12.24 -1.46
CA SER A 159 -16.61 13.66 -1.19
C SER A 159 -16.45 13.84 0.32
N ILE A 160 -15.38 14.51 0.73
CA ILE A 160 -15.24 14.96 2.11
C ILE A 160 -16.26 16.10 2.27
N PRO A 161 -17.24 16.01 3.19
CA PRO A 161 -18.12 17.13 3.45
C PRO A 161 -17.26 18.36 3.77
N GLN A 162 -17.52 19.48 3.12
CA GLN A 162 -16.85 20.71 3.51
C GLN A 162 -17.12 20.94 5.00
N PRO A 163 -16.08 21.27 5.80
CA PRO A 163 -16.33 21.66 7.17
C PRO A 163 -17.33 22.81 7.14
N LEU A 164 -18.44 22.64 7.87
CA LEU A 164 -19.38 23.71 8.10
C LEU A 164 -18.54 24.91 8.57
N HIS A 165 -18.52 25.98 7.79
CA HIS A 165 -17.90 27.21 8.21
C HIS A 165 -18.48 27.53 9.59
N ALA A 166 -17.64 27.54 10.61
CA ALA A 166 -18.05 27.97 11.94
C ALA A 166 -18.74 29.32 11.75
N ALA A 167 -20.05 29.34 12.03
CA ALA A 167 -20.83 30.57 12.00
C ALA A 167 -20.01 31.58 12.82
N LYS A 168 -19.67 32.72 12.21
CA LYS A 168 -18.99 33.81 12.90
C LYS A 168 -19.76 34.04 14.18
N CYS A 169 -19.17 33.71 15.33
CA CYS A 169 -19.70 34.10 16.62
C CYS A 169 -19.92 35.60 16.55
N ALA A 170 -21.21 36.02 16.49
CA ALA A 170 -21.57 37.42 16.66
C ALA A 170 -21.02 37.82 18.02
N ARG A 171 -20.13 38.78 18.08
CA ARG A 171 -19.70 39.42 19.31
C ARG A 171 -20.93 40.06 19.90
N ILE A 172 -21.37 39.52 21.03
CA ILE A 172 -22.37 40.19 21.88
C ILE A 172 -21.57 41.33 22.54
N THR A 173 -21.88 42.53 22.15
CA THR A 173 -21.50 43.81 22.85
C THR A 173 -22.34 43.95 24.08
#